data_ad5eb35057384f249b541710fb7e52cd
#
_entry.id   ad5eb35057384f249b541710fb7e52cd
#
_cell.length_a   1.000
_cell.length_b   1.000
_cell.length_c   1.000
_cell.angle_alpha   90.00
_cell.angle_beta   90.00
_cell.angle_gamma   90.00
#
_symmetry.space_group_name_H-M   'P 1'
#
loop_
_entity.id
_entity.type
_entity.pdbx_description
1 polymer ?
#
loop_
_entity_poly.entity_id
_entity_poly.type
_entity_poly.pdbx_seq_one_letter_code
_entity_poly.pdbx_strand_id
1 'polypeptide(L)'
;MSKYHTPVLLCESVDGLISDKSGVYVDVTFGGGGHSREVLKRLNESGVLVGFDQDKDAKLNIPNDERFEFVDQNFRYAKNFLRMMNRYPVDGVL
;
A
#
# COMPACT_ATOMS: atom_id res chain seq x y z
N MET A 1 19.91 -15.32 -4.24
CA MET A 1 18.93 -14.93 -3.22
C MET A 1 17.55 -14.82 -3.85
N SER A 2 16.59 -15.27 -3.15
CA SER A 2 15.24 -15.08 -3.62
C SER A 2 14.82 -13.64 -3.38
N LYS A 3 14.56 -12.91 -4.45
CA LYS A 3 14.03 -11.56 -4.36
C LYS A 3 12.62 -11.53 -3.79
N TYR A 4 12.00 -12.71 -3.68
CA TYR A 4 10.65 -12.83 -3.13
C TYR A 4 10.66 -13.19 -1.66
N HIS A 5 11.85 -13.35 -1.09
CA HIS A 5 11.97 -13.60 0.33
C HIS A 5 11.47 -12.40 1.12
N THR A 6 10.51 -12.63 2.00
CA THR A 6 9.96 -11.55 2.83
C THR A 6 10.81 -11.45 4.10
N PRO A 7 11.48 -10.30 4.31
CA PRO A 7 12.27 -10.13 5.53
C PRO A 7 11.39 -10.15 6.78
N VAL A 8 11.92 -10.70 7.85
CA VAL A 8 11.22 -10.72 9.15
C VAL A 8 10.87 -9.31 9.60
N LEU A 9 11.78 -8.36 9.41
CA LEU A 9 11.53 -6.96 9.79
C LEU A 9 10.38 -6.34 9.01
N LEU A 10 10.17 -6.76 7.76
CA LEU A 10 9.04 -6.29 6.99
C LEU A 10 7.72 -6.72 7.63
N CYS A 11 7.62 -7.99 8.00
CA CYS A 11 6.40 -8.49 8.64
C CYS A 11 6.11 -7.78 9.95
N GLU A 12 7.14 -7.58 10.78
CA GLU A 12 7.01 -6.89 12.05
C GLU A 12 6.58 -5.43 11.86
N SER A 13 7.17 -4.74 10.87
CA SER A 13 6.84 -3.36 10.58
C SER A 13 5.38 -3.20 10.13
N VAL A 14 4.93 -4.11 9.29
CA VAL A 14 3.55 -4.07 8.81
C VAL A 14 2.58 -4.41 9.94
N ASP A 15 2.91 -5.41 10.77
CA ASP A 15 2.06 -5.74 11.92
C ASP A 15 1.91 -4.56 12.87
N GLY A 16 2.99 -3.82 13.09
CA GLY A 16 2.96 -2.62 13.94
C GLY A 16 2.16 -1.49 13.34
N LEU A 17 2.12 -1.39 12.01
CA LEU A 17 1.40 -0.33 11.32
C LEU A 17 -0.11 -0.56 11.31
N ILE A 18 -0.53 -1.80 11.07
CA ILE A 18 -1.94 -2.11 10.87
C ILE A 18 -2.64 -2.28 12.21
N SER A 19 -3.20 -1.19 12.72
CA SER A 19 -3.96 -1.20 13.96
C SER A 19 -5.45 -1.41 13.72
N ASP A 20 -5.96 -0.96 12.58
CA ASP A 20 -7.36 -1.13 12.16
C ASP A 20 -7.38 -1.84 10.82
N LYS A 21 -7.86 -3.09 10.82
CA LYS A 21 -7.89 -3.91 9.59
C LYS A 21 -8.89 -3.39 8.57
N SER A 22 -9.79 -2.50 8.96
CA SER A 22 -10.75 -1.85 8.07
C SER A 22 -10.29 -0.46 7.64
N GLY A 23 -9.09 -0.05 8.03
CA GLY A 23 -8.57 1.28 7.78
C GLY A 23 -8.07 1.51 6.36
N VAL A 24 -7.64 2.75 6.13
CA VAL A 24 -7.03 3.18 4.87
C VAL A 24 -5.53 3.34 5.08
N TYR A 25 -4.75 2.65 4.26
CA TYR A 25 -3.29 2.70 4.33
C TYR A 25 -2.70 3.10 2.99
N VAL A 26 -1.52 3.71 3.04
CA VAL A 26 -0.85 4.23 1.85
C VAL A 26 0.57 3.67 1.79
N ASP A 27 0.94 3.13 0.64
CA ASP A 27 2.31 2.71 0.35
C ASP A 27 2.91 3.72 -0.63
N VAL A 28 3.82 4.55 -0.16
CA VAL A 28 4.46 5.59 -0.98
C VAL A 28 5.67 5.06 -1.74
N THR A 29 6.08 3.84 -1.43
CA THR A 29 7.22 3.19 -2.08
C THR A 29 6.79 1.86 -2.67
N PHE A 30 5.69 1.86 -3.41
CA PHE A 30 5.08 0.64 -3.91
C PHE A 30 6.07 -0.27 -4.62
N GLY A 31 6.79 0.24 -5.62
CA GLY A 31 7.87 -0.47 -6.31
C GLY A 31 7.50 -1.89 -6.71
N GLY A 32 8.15 -2.87 -6.10
CA GLY A 32 7.92 -4.28 -6.37
C GLY A 32 6.67 -4.87 -5.73
N GLY A 33 5.97 -4.09 -4.91
CA GLY A 33 4.73 -4.51 -4.28
C GLY A 33 4.89 -5.36 -3.03
N GLY A 34 6.12 -5.52 -2.51
CA GLY A 34 6.36 -6.36 -1.34
C GLY A 34 5.64 -5.90 -0.09
N HIS A 35 5.76 -4.61 0.24
CA HIS A 35 5.08 -4.03 1.38
C HIS A 35 3.56 -4.09 1.21
N SER A 36 3.08 -3.75 0.02
CA SER A 36 1.65 -3.74 -0.27
C SER A 36 1.04 -5.12 -0.11
N ARG A 37 1.71 -6.16 -0.58
CA ARG A 37 1.21 -7.53 -0.43
C ARG A 37 1.12 -7.95 1.03
N GLU A 38 2.09 -7.54 1.85
CA GLU A 38 2.06 -7.83 3.28
C GLU A 38 0.93 -7.10 4.00
N VAL A 39 0.67 -5.84 3.61
CA VAL A 39 -0.46 -5.08 4.16
C VAL A 39 -1.79 -5.76 3.80
N LEU A 40 -1.96 -6.13 2.55
CA LEU A 40 -3.21 -6.76 2.08
C LEU A 40 -3.51 -8.06 2.81
N LYS A 41 -2.50 -8.82 3.20
CA LYS A 41 -2.69 -10.04 3.99
C LYS A 41 -3.36 -9.77 5.34
N ARG A 42 -3.20 -8.58 5.87
CA ARG A 42 -3.68 -8.21 7.20
C ARG A 42 -4.97 -7.44 7.21
N LEU A 43 -5.35 -6.84 6.08
CA LEU A 43 -6.58 -6.08 5.98
C LEU A 43 -7.79 -7.01 5.84
N ASN A 44 -8.94 -6.57 6.36
CA ASN A 44 -10.19 -7.26 6.13
C ASN A 44 -10.86 -6.74 4.85
N GLU A 45 -12.08 -7.18 4.57
CA GLU A 45 -12.81 -6.82 3.36
C GLU A 45 -13.05 -5.32 3.21
N SER A 46 -13.12 -4.61 4.32
CA SER A 46 -13.38 -3.16 4.33
C SER A 46 -12.13 -2.32 4.28
N GLY A 47 -10.96 -2.94 4.41
CA GLY A 47 -9.69 -2.23 4.36
C GLY A 47 -9.36 -1.73 2.97
N VAL A 48 -8.56 -0.67 2.89
CA VAL A 48 -8.13 -0.08 1.62
C VAL A 48 -6.64 0.20 1.68
N LEU A 49 -5.96 -0.11 0.60
CA LEU A 49 -4.55 0.21 0.43
C LEU A 49 -4.37 0.99 -0.87
N VAL A 50 -3.73 2.15 -0.78
CA VAL A 50 -3.42 2.98 -1.94
C VAL A 50 -1.92 2.97 -2.14
N GLY A 51 -1.45 2.55 -3.31
CA GLY A 51 -0.03 2.55 -3.65
C GLY A 51 0.31 3.67 -4.61
N PHE A 52 1.37 4.42 -4.31
CA PHE A 52 1.87 5.49 -5.15
C PHE A 52 3.21 5.12 -5.75
N ASP A 53 3.35 5.28 -7.06
CA ASP A 53 4.63 5.13 -7.74
C ASP A 53 4.56 5.78 -9.12
N GLN A 54 5.64 6.45 -9.51
CA GLN A 54 5.76 7.07 -10.83
C GLN A 54 6.39 6.14 -11.85
N ASP A 55 7.05 5.08 -11.41
CA ASP A 55 7.74 4.16 -12.27
C ASP A 55 6.75 3.32 -13.06
N LYS A 56 6.88 3.31 -14.38
CA LYS A 56 6.01 2.51 -15.25
C LYS A 56 6.10 1.03 -14.93
N ASP A 57 7.27 0.56 -14.53
CA ASP A 57 7.46 -0.86 -14.22
C ASP A 57 6.72 -1.28 -12.96
N ALA A 58 6.43 -0.34 -12.07
CA ALA A 58 5.68 -0.63 -10.87
C ALA A 58 4.27 -1.17 -11.17
N LYS A 59 3.70 -0.78 -12.30
CA LYS A 59 2.37 -1.26 -12.71
C LYS A 59 2.33 -2.76 -12.92
N LEU A 60 3.47 -3.37 -13.22
CA LEU A 60 3.55 -4.83 -13.41
C LEU A 60 3.36 -5.59 -12.10
N ASN A 61 3.48 -4.90 -10.98
CA ASN A 61 3.42 -5.50 -9.65
C ASN A 61 2.12 -5.22 -8.91
N ILE A 62 1.15 -4.60 -9.58
CA ILE A 62 -0.14 -4.26 -8.96
C ILE A 62 -0.87 -5.55 -8.57
N PRO A 63 -1.24 -5.70 -7.28
CA PRO A 63 -1.98 -6.87 -6.84
C PRO A 63 -3.37 -6.92 -7.47
N ASN A 64 -3.83 -8.11 -7.81
CA ASN A 64 -5.19 -8.30 -8.26
C ASN A 64 -6.10 -8.42 -7.04
N ASP A 65 -6.42 -7.28 -6.43
CA ASP A 65 -7.15 -7.22 -5.17
C ASP A 65 -8.02 -5.97 -5.17
N GLU A 66 -9.31 -6.13 -4.90
CA GLU A 66 -10.27 -5.02 -4.94
C GLU A 66 -9.98 -3.95 -3.88
N ARG A 67 -9.27 -4.30 -2.82
CA ARG A 67 -8.91 -3.36 -1.76
C ARG A 67 -7.73 -2.47 -2.12
N PHE A 68 -7.02 -2.79 -3.22
CA PHE A 68 -5.84 -2.05 -3.66
C PHE A 68 -6.21 -1.05 -4.74
N GLU A 69 -5.72 0.19 -4.58
CA GLU A 69 -5.88 1.25 -5.56
C GLU A 69 -4.48 1.78 -5.90
N PHE A 70 -4.17 1.88 -7.19
CA PHE A 70 -2.87 2.36 -7.63
C PHE A 70 -2.98 3.79 -8.16
N VAL A 71 -2.05 4.65 -7.73
CA VAL A 71 -1.96 6.03 -8.21
C VAL A 71 -0.61 6.23 -8.88
N ASP A 72 -0.64 6.50 -10.17
CA ASP A 72 0.55 6.71 -11.01
C ASP A 72 1.00 8.16 -10.91
N GLN A 73 1.38 8.58 -9.69
CA GLN A 73 1.74 9.95 -9.41
C GLN A 73 2.80 10.02 -8.30
N ASN A 74 3.44 11.18 -8.22
CA ASN A 74 4.39 11.44 -7.17
C ASN A 74 3.66 11.57 -5.83
N PHE A 75 4.23 10.96 -4.81
CA PHE A 75 3.70 11.02 -3.45
C PHE A 75 3.49 12.45 -2.94
N ARG A 76 4.24 13.43 -3.44
CA ARG A 76 4.09 14.83 -3.00
C ARG A 76 2.66 15.36 -3.18
N TYR A 77 1.88 14.74 -4.06
CA TYR A 77 0.49 15.12 -4.30
C TYR A 77 -0.50 14.17 -3.62
N ALA A 78 0.00 13.30 -2.73
CA ALA A 78 -0.81 12.24 -2.14
C ALA A 78 -2.08 12.76 -1.47
N LYS A 79 -1.97 13.82 -0.67
CA LYS A 79 -3.12 14.38 0.04
C LYS A 79 -4.25 14.78 -0.91
N ASN A 80 -3.90 15.41 -2.02
CA ASN A 80 -4.90 15.83 -2.99
C ASN A 80 -5.57 14.63 -3.65
N PHE A 81 -4.78 13.63 -4.05
CA PHE A 81 -5.33 12.43 -4.65
C PHE A 81 -6.19 11.64 -3.67
N LEU A 82 -5.75 11.50 -2.45
CA LEU A 82 -6.50 10.77 -1.42
C LEU A 82 -7.84 11.45 -1.13
N ARG A 83 -7.87 12.77 -1.12
CA ARG A 83 -9.13 13.52 -0.96
C ARG A 83 -10.06 13.30 -2.14
N MET A 84 -9.52 13.35 -3.37
CA MET A 84 -10.31 13.11 -4.57
C MET A 84 -10.92 11.71 -4.59
N MET A 85 -10.17 10.73 -4.09
CA MET A 85 -10.61 9.34 -4.02
C MET A 85 -11.51 9.06 -2.82
N ASN A 86 -11.74 10.05 -1.98
CA ASN A 86 -12.47 9.91 -0.72
C ASN A 86 -11.78 8.92 0.24
N ARG A 87 -10.45 8.99 0.31
CA ARG A 87 -9.61 8.11 1.13
C ARG A 87 -8.84 8.86 2.22
N TYR A 88 -9.13 10.13 2.40
CA TYR A 88 -8.44 10.95 3.41
C TYR A 88 -9.41 11.25 4.56
N PRO A 89 -8.97 11.22 5.83
CA PRO A 89 -7.61 10.89 6.29
C PRO A 89 -7.27 9.41 6.21
N VAL A 90 -5.97 9.10 6.29
CA VAL A 90 -5.49 7.72 6.27
C VAL A 90 -5.08 7.27 7.66
N ASP A 91 -5.05 5.95 7.87
CA ASP A 91 -4.71 5.36 9.17
C ASP A 91 -3.22 5.05 9.29
N GLY A 92 -2.51 4.94 8.19
CA GLY A 92 -1.08 4.72 8.20
C GLY A 92 -0.43 4.88 6.85
N VAL A 93 0.88 5.12 6.86
CA VAL A 93 1.70 5.32 5.66
C VAL A 93 2.97 4.49 5.79
N LEU A 94 3.32 3.78 4.71
CA LEU A 94 4.60 3.08 4.63
C LEU A 94 5.60 3.87 3.80
#